data_03c055f8d5817cc10d494e562fd0c964
#
_entry.id   03c055f8d5817cc10d494e562fd0c964
#
_cell.length_a   1.000
_cell.length_b   1.000
_cell.length_c   1.000
_cell.angle_alpha   90.00
_cell.angle_beta   90.00
_cell.angle_gamma   90.00
#
_symmetry.space_group_name_H-M   'P 1'
#
loop_
_entity.id
_entity.type
_entity.pdbx_description
1 polymer ?
#
loop_
_entity_poly.entity_id
_entity_poly.type
_entity_poly.pdbx_seq_one_letter_code
_entity_poly.pdbx_strand_id
1 'polypeptide(L)'
;MSRKVAFALIFCLSAGSVFAQEQSAKTTSEKTKEMFERALSRAESATAVSHQIKDVFARAAKAVVKIHGVDEHSEICGTGFFIDPTGTLYTAYTVGGEAGNFTIEFNGKKYPARQLLADIRSGTAMLKIDEATPALPIGKSEQLEVATPVVSIGFPLDLPETPNFGMVAGFDRKYLGRYFSTTHMRLNLPSQRGEAGAPLLNMKGEVVGIVVSSLENNAACYAVPIEAAEKIRGDFMRFGEARHGWVGINVSMARQPVEGSLAEMTQIMEDTPAARSGIKAGDILLQVGRKKVTQPEDVLDASFFITAGDVVPVTVMRGNQKLTFSVQATMHPASRTGLLLAAPGTPAMNQQAIPLSLRSDVPPTP
;
A
#
# COMPACT_ATOMS: atom_id res chain seq x y z
N MET A 1 80.07 31.32 25.86
CA MET A 1 78.72 30.75 26.12
C MET A 1 78.57 29.54 25.25
N SER A 2 78.66 28.66 25.71
CA SER A 2 78.70 27.37 26.36
C SER A 2 77.99 26.24 25.56
N ARG A 3 78.83 25.27 25.12
CA ARG A 3 78.38 24.00 24.46
C ARG A 3 77.24 23.25 25.20
N LYS A 4 76.97 23.61 26.46
CA LYS A 4 75.93 22.99 27.30
C LYS A 4 74.48 23.45 26.95
N VAL A 5 74.30 24.66 26.37
CA VAL A 5 72.95 25.14 25.98
C VAL A 5 72.50 24.54 24.67
N ALA A 6 73.40 24.25 23.75
CA ALA A 6 73.09 23.59 22.49
C ALA A 6 72.60 22.12 22.68
N PHE A 7 73.14 21.41 23.67
CA PHE A 7 72.76 20.00 23.96
C PHE A 7 71.38 19.89 24.63
N ALA A 8 71.01 20.88 25.45
CA ALA A 8 69.69 20.91 26.09
C ALA A 8 68.55 21.25 25.08
N LEU A 9 68.82 22.11 24.07
CA LEU A 9 67.86 22.42 23.04
C LEU A 9 67.61 21.26 22.05
N ILE A 10 68.62 20.49 21.71
CA ILE A 10 68.49 19.30 20.84
C ILE A 10 67.75 18.18 21.56
N PHE A 11 67.92 18.01 22.86
CA PHE A 11 67.20 16.98 23.63
C PHE A 11 65.73 17.36 23.86
N CYS A 12 65.37 18.63 24.01
CA CYS A 12 63.97 19.06 24.09
C CYS A 12 63.25 18.95 22.73
N LEU A 13 63.90 19.22 21.61
CA LEU A 13 63.32 19.08 20.27
C LEU A 13 63.08 17.60 19.89
N SER A 14 63.97 16.71 20.28
CA SER A 14 63.81 15.26 20.04
C SER A 14 62.73 14.64 20.95
N ALA A 15 62.62 15.06 22.21
CA ALA A 15 61.55 14.64 23.11
C ALA A 15 60.15 15.10 22.66
N GLY A 16 60.01 16.35 22.16
CA GLY A 16 58.77 16.90 21.64
C GLY A 16 58.29 16.20 20.37
N SER A 17 59.22 15.80 19.48
CA SER A 17 58.86 15.08 18.28
C SER A 17 58.39 13.60 18.56
N VAL A 18 59.02 12.95 19.52
CA VAL A 18 58.60 11.59 19.95
C VAL A 18 57.24 11.63 20.65
N PHE A 19 56.98 12.64 21.52
CA PHE A 19 55.66 12.79 22.15
C PHE A 19 54.57 13.13 21.14
N ALA A 20 54.82 13.97 20.14
CA ALA A 20 53.88 14.30 19.10
C ALA A 20 53.60 13.10 18.19
N GLN A 21 54.59 12.29 17.92
CA GLN A 21 54.44 11.09 17.11
C GLN A 21 53.67 9.98 17.87
N GLU A 22 53.86 9.86 19.17
CA GLU A 22 53.14 8.90 20.03
C GLU A 22 51.68 9.34 20.24
N GLN A 23 51.41 10.62 20.38
CA GLN A 23 50.03 11.14 20.41
C GLN A 23 49.31 10.99 19.08
N SER A 24 49.97 11.25 17.95
CA SER A 24 49.43 11.02 16.62
C SER A 24 49.13 9.53 16.37
N ALA A 25 50.01 8.63 16.81
CA ALA A 25 49.82 7.16 16.70
C ALA A 25 48.64 6.69 17.57
N LYS A 26 48.47 7.19 18.79
CA LYS A 26 47.36 6.87 19.67
C LYS A 26 46.03 7.33 19.07
N THR A 27 45.98 8.59 18.56
CA THR A 27 44.77 9.15 17.90
C THR A 27 44.42 8.36 16.64
N THR A 28 45.40 7.94 15.86
CA THR A 28 45.17 7.09 14.67
C THR A 28 44.67 5.71 15.06
N SER A 29 45.19 5.10 16.10
CA SER A 29 44.73 3.81 16.62
C SER A 29 43.30 3.86 17.16
N GLU A 30 42.94 4.92 17.90
CA GLU A 30 41.57 5.12 18.38
C GLU A 30 40.57 5.32 17.22
N LYS A 31 40.92 6.14 16.24
CA LYS A 31 40.08 6.32 15.04
C LYS A 31 39.90 5.00 14.26
N THR A 32 40.95 4.22 14.14
CA THR A 32 40.87 2.93 13.46
C THR A 32 39.99 1.95 14.24
N LYS A 33 40.07 1.95 15.57
CA LYS A 33 39.25 1.13 16.44
C LYS A 33 37.76 1.54 16.31
N GLU A 34 37.47 2.86 16.37
CA GLU A 34 36.09 3.36 16.15
C GLU A 34 35.54 2.99 14.77
N MET A 35 36.36 3.10 13.72
CA MET A 35 35.95 2.71 12.37
C MET A 35 35.63 1.20 12.30
N PHE A 36 36.47 0.39 12.93
CA PHE A 36 36.25 -1.07 12.97
C PHE A 36 34.98 -1.42 13.76
N GLU A 37 34.76 -0.83 14.94
CA GLU A 37 33.57 -1.04 15.74
C GLU A 37 32.30 -0.58 14.99
N ARG A 38 32.35 0.56 14.28
CA ARG A 38 31.24 1.00 13.40
C ARG A 38 31.01 0.05 12.23
N ALA A 39 32.07 -0.49 11.62
CA ALA A 39 31.95 -1.46 10.54
C ALA A 39 31.34 -2.77 11.04
N LEU A 40 31.76 -3.26 12.21
CA LEU A 40 31.22 -4.44 12.86
C LEU A 40 29.74 -4.27 13.20
N SER A 41 29.37 -3.17 13.84
CA SER A 41 27.96 -2.85 14.16
C SER A 41 27.08 -2.76 12.91
N ARG A 42 27.58 -2.22 11.80
CA ARG A 42 26.87 -2.21 10.51
C ARG A 42 26.69 -3.62 9.95
N ALA A 43 27.71 -4.45 10.02
CA ALA A 43 27.65 -5.83 9.56
C ALA A 43 26.65 -6.65 10.40
N GLU A 44 26.66 -6.48 11.73
CA GLU A 44 25.68 -7.10 12.63
C GLU A 44 24.26 -6.65 12.32
N SER A 45 24.04 -5.34 12.06
CA SER A 45 22.75 -4.79 11.70
C SER A 45 22.23 -5.35 10.37
N ALA A 46 23.09 -5.44 9.35
CA ALA A 46 22.72 -6.02 8.06
C ALA A 46 22.39 -7.52 8.18
N THR A 47 23.14 -8.24 9.00
CA THR A 47 22.88 -9.66 9.29
C THR A 47 21.54 -9.83 10.01
N ALA A 48 21.22 -8.97 10.97
CA ALA A 48 19.94 -8.99 11.69
C ALA A 48 18.75 -8.78 10.75
N VAL A 49 18.83 -7.81 9.83
CA VAL A 49 17.79 -7.59 8.81
C VAL A 49 17.63 -8.81 7.90
N SER A 50 18.75 -9.40 7.44
CA SER A 50 18.69 -10.61 6.61
C SER A 50 18.03 -11.78 7.34
N HIS A 51 18.34 -12.00 8.62
CA HIS A 51 17.67 -13.02 9.43
C HIS A 51 16.19 -12.75 9.58
N GLN A 52 15.83 -11.51 9.84
CA GLN A 52 14.42 -11.12 10.00
C GLN A 52 13.60 -11.35 8.72
N ILE A 53 14.16 -11.05 7.54
CA ILE A 53 13.52 -11.33 6.25
C ILE A 53 13.33 -12.84 6.06
N LYS A 54 14.36 -13.66 6.35
CA LYS A 54 14.28 -15.12 6.27
C LYS A 54 13.19 -15.68 7.20
N ASP A 55 13.10 -15.15 8.42
CA ASP A 55 12.10 -15.56 9.39
C ASP A 55 10.68 -15.21 8.95
N VAL A 56 10.49 -14.00 8.38
CA VAL A 56 9.20 -13.58 7.80
C VAL A 56 8.81 -14.51 6.66
N PHE A 57 9.72 -14.77 5.73
CA PHE A 57 9.50 -15.68 4.60
C PHE A 57 9.14 -17.09 5.06
N ALA A 58 9.94 -17.70 5.94
CA ALA A 58 9.73 -19.06 6.40
C ALA A 58 8.38 -19.30 7.09
N ARG A 59 7.87 -18.26 7.78
CA ARG A 59 6.56 -18.30 8.44
C ARG A 59 5.42 -18.06 7.46
N ALA A 60 5.55 -17.03 6.64
CA ALA A 60 4.47 -16.54 5.80
C ALA A 60 4.27 -17.36 4.53
N ALA A 61 5.32 -17.90 3.90
CA ALA A 61 5.25 -18.66 2.66
C ALA A 61 4.27 -19.84 2.73
N LYS A 62 4.10 -20.44 3.90
CA LYS A 62 3.17 -21.57 4.11
C LYS A 62 1.70 -21.22 3.87
N ALA A 63 1.34 -19.95 3.98
CA ALA A 63 -0.03 -19.47 3.80
C ALA A 63 -0.22 -18.72 2.46
N VAL A 64 0.84 -18.58 1.67
CA VAL A 64 0.80 -17.95 0.34
C VAL A 64 0.61 -19.02 -0.71
N VAL A 65 -0.26 -18.80 -1.68
CA VAL A 65 -0.67 -19.79 -2.65
C VAL A 65 -0.69 -19.23 -4.06
N LYS A 66 -0.49 -20.12 -5.02
CA LYS A 66 -0.63 -19.82 -6.44
C LYS A 66 -2.10 -20.01 -6.84
N ILE A 67 -2.61 -19.05 -7.61
CA ILE A 67 -3.98 -19.07 -8.13
C ILE A 67 -3.92 -19.19 -9.63
N HIS A 68 -4.65 -20.14 -10.16
CA HIS A 68 -4.96 -20.28 -11.57
C HIS A 68 -6.44 -19.99 -11.77
N GLY A 69 -6.75 -19.14 -12.72
CA GLY A 69 -8.11 -18.84 -13.14
C GLY A 69 -8.20 -18.95 -14.67
N VAL A 70 -9.40 -19.17 -15.17
CA VAL A 70 -9.66 -19.17 -16.61
C VAL A 70 -10.77 -18.16 -16.86
N ASP A 71 -10.50 -17.19 -17.70
CA ASP A 71 -11.51 -16.30 -18.27
C ASP A 71 -11.91 -16.78 -19.69
N GLU A 72 -12.77 -16.02 -20.37
CA GLU A 72 -13.24 -16.38 -21.72
C GLU A 72 -12.11 -16.39 -22.76
N HIS A 73 -10.95 -15.79 -22.49
CA HIS A 73 -9.91 -15.49 -23.45
C HIS A 73 -8.52 -16.02 -23.07
N SER A 74 -8.25 -16.26 -21.79
CA SER A 74 -6.91 -16.60 -21.32
C SER A 74 -6.87 -17.32 -19.97
N GLU A 75 -5.74 -17.97 -19.72
CA GLU A 75 -5.38 -18.43 -18.38
C GLU A 75 -4.75 -17.28 -17.59
N ILE A 76 -5.25 -17.05 -16.38
CA ILE A 76 -4.76 -16.07 -15.42
C ILE A 76 -3.97 -16.80 -14.35
N CYS A 77 -2.77 -16.33 -14.06
CA CYS A 77 -1.98 -16.77 -12.92
C CYS A 77 -1.77 -15.59 -11.97
N GLY A 78 -1.92 -15.85 -10.68
CA GLY A 78 -1.73 -14.85 -9.64
C GLY A 78 -1.35 -15.46 -8.31
N THR A 79 -1.22 -14.59 -7.32
CA THR A 79 -0.92 -14.96 -5.94
C THR A 79 -2.13 -14.71 -5.05
N GLY A 80 -2.29 -15.51 -4.03
CA GLY A 80 -3.23 -15.28 -2.93
C GLY A 80 -2.63 -15.70 -1.61
N PHE A 81 -3.31 -15.38 -0.52
CA PHE A 81 -2.88 -15.80 0.81
C PHE A 81 -4.08 -16.04 1.73
N PHE A 82 -3.98 -17.09 2.53
CA PHE A 82 -5.03 -17.45 3.48
C PHE A 82 -5.08 -16.48 4.65
N ILE A 83 -6.31 -16.13 5.04
CA ILE A 83 -6.61 -15.18 6.11
C ILE A 83 -7.32 -15.83 7.32
N ASP A 84 -7.78 -17.05 7.15
CA ASP A 84 -8.39 -17.83 8.23
C ASP A 84 -8.10 -19.35 8.06
N PRO A 85 -8.25 -20.14 9.11
CA PRO A 85 -7.95 -21.58 9.06
C PRO A 85 -8.97 -22.40 8.28
N THR A 86 -10.01 -21.80 7.72
CA THR A 86 -11.07 -22.51 7.02
C THR A 86 -10.91 -22.48 5.49
N GLY A 87 -9.82 -21.91 4.99
CA GLY A 87 -9.49 -21.83 3.56
C GLY A 87 -9.98 -20.59 2.83
N THR A 88 -10.32 -19.51 3.54
CA THR A 88 -10.61 -18.23 2.94
C THR A 88 -9.30 -17.50 2.62
N LEU A 89 -9.20 -16.93 1.43
CA LEU A 89 -7.99 -16.23 0.97
C LEU A 89 -8.32 -14.90 0.29
N TYR A 90 -7.37 -13.97 0.37
CA TYR A 90 -7.37 -12.73 -0.40
C TYR A 90 -6.51 -12.86 -1.65
N THR A 91 -6.89 -12.11 -2.68
CA THR A 91 -6.09 -11.88 -3.89
C THR A 91 -6.45 -10.52 -4.50
N ALA A 92 -5.77 -10.13 -5.58
CA ALA A 92 -6.13 -8.95 -6.36
C ALA A 92 -7.40 -9.21 -7.20
N TYR A 93 -8.16 -8.14 -7.47
CA TYR A 93 -9.33 -8.19 -8.35
C TYR A 93 -8.99 -8.71 -9.75
N THR A 94 -7.85 -8.30 -10.30
CA THR A 94 -7.36 -8.74 -11.62
C THR A 94 -7.09 -10.25 -11.70
N VAL A 95 -7.00 -10.94 -10.57
CA VAL A 95 -6.81 -12.40 -10.49
C VAL A 95 -8.12 -13.09 -10.15
N GLY A 96 -8.81 -12.60 -9.12
CA GLY A 96 -9.99 -13.28 -8.55
C GLY A 96 -11.33 -12.63 -8.89
N GLY A 97 -11.35 -11.53 -9.67
CA GLY A 97 -12.55 -10.75 -9.96
C GLY A 97 -13.23 -11.08 -11.28
N GLU A 98 -12.46 -11.26 -12.33
CA GLU A 98 -12.98 -11.41 -13.71
C GLU A 98 -12.97 -12.85 -14.19
N ALA A 99 -12.08 -13.68 -13.68
CA ALA A 99 -12.00 -15.10 -14.05
C ALA A 99 -13.10 -15.93 -13.35
N GLY A 100 -13.40 -17.06 -13.96
CA GLY A 100 -14.14 -18.18 -13.37
C GLY A 100 -13.22 -19.39 -13.15
N ASN A 101 -13.75 -20.48 -12.63
CA ASN A 101 -13.05 -21.77 -12.52
C ASN A 101 -11.66 -21.67 -11.86
N PHE A 102 -11.63 -21.15 -10.64
CA PHE A 102 -10.37 -20.99 -9.90
C PHE A 102 -9.83 -22.31 -9.40
N THR A 103 -8.50 -22.46 -9.49
CA THR A 103 -7.73 -23.55 -8.90
C THR A 103 -6.62 -22.98 -8.05
N ILE A 104 -6.57 -23.41 -6.79
CA ILE A 104 -5.53 -23.00 -5.84
C ILE A 104 -4.51 -24.12 -5.73
N GLU A 105 -3.24 -23.80 -5.95
CA GLU A 105 -2.14 -24.73 -5.71
C GLU A 105 -1.59 -24.50 -4.29
N PHE A 106 -1.79 -25.51 -3.45
CA PHE A 106 -1.43 -25.50 -2.04
C PHE A 106 -0.87 -26.84 -1.59
N ASN A 107 0.29 -26.87 -0.94
CA ASN A 107 0.98 -28.09 -0.50
C ASN A 107 1.15 -29.14 -1.63
N GLY A 108 1.49 -28.69 -2.84
CA GLY A 108 1.69 -29.57 -4.00
C GLY A 108 0.42 -30.21 -4.54
N LYS A 109 -0.76 -29.77 -4.10
CA LYS A 109 -2.07 -30.23 -4.58
C LYS A 109 -2.85 -29.05 -5.17
N LYS A 110 -3.77 -29.38 -6.07
CA LYS A 110 -4.68 -28.42 -6.69
C LYS A 110 -6.08 -28.57 -6.11
N TYR A 111 -6.64 -27.48 -5.63
CA TYR A 111 -7.98 -27.42 -5.03
C TYR A 111 -8.88 -26.51 -5.86
N PRO A 112 -10.10 -26.93 -6.22
CA PRO A 112 -11.07 -26.02 -6.80
C PRO A 112 -11.44 -24.95 -5.78
N ALA A 113 -11.56 -23.72 -6.23
CA ALA A 113 -11.95 -22.62 -5.38
C ALA A 113 -13.19 -21.91 -5.92
N ARG A 114 -14.00 -21.38 -5.02
CA ARG A 114 -15.15 -20.54 -5.36
C ARG A 114 -14.86 -19.09 -4.99
N GLN A 115 -15.34 -18.18 -5.80
CA GLN A 115 -15.32 -16.77 -5.49
C GLN A 115 -16.38 -16.47 -4.42
N LEU A 116 -15.98 -15.84 -3.33
CA LEU A 116 -16.91 -15.33 -2.32
C LEU A 116 -17.34 -13.90 -2.65
N LEU A 117 -16.37 -13.08 -3.04
CA LEU A 117 -16.56 -11.66 -3.32
C LEU A 117 -15.46 -11.15 -4.24
N ALA A 118 -15.80 -10.23 -5.12
CA ALA A 118 -14.85 -9.43 -5.87
C ALA A 118 -15.32 -7.97 -5.87
N ASP A 119 -14.40 -7.06 -5.59
CA ASP A 119 -14.69 -5.64 -5.54
C ASP A 119 -13.65 -4.84 -6.32
N ILE A 120 -14.06 -4.32 -7.46
CA ILE A 120 -13.21 -3.54 -8.35
C ILE A 120 -12.74 -2.22 -7.71
N ARG A 121 -13.51 -1.66 -6.78
CA ARG A 121 -13.17 -0.39 -6.13
C ARG A 121 -12.02 -0.54 -5.14
N SER A 122 -11.96 -1.66 -4.42
CA SER A 122 -10.81 -1.98 -3.57
C SER A 122 -9.66 -2.60 -4.35
N GLY A 123 -9.92 -3.10 -5.57
CA GLY A 123 -8.94 -3.86 -6.33
C GLY A 123 -8.68 -5.25 -5.75
N THR A 124 -9.57 -5.78 -4.89
CA THR A 124 -9.38 -7.07 -4.18
C THR A 124 -10.50 -8.06 -4.45
N ALA A 125 -10.20 -9.33 -4.25
CA ALA A 125 -11.16 -10.41 -4.28
C ALA A 125 -10.92 -11.40 -3.13
N MET A 126 -11.97 -12.11 -2.73
CA MET A 126 -11.94 -13.23 -1.78
C MET A 126 -12.34 -14.51 -2.47
N LEU A 127 -11.52 -15.53 -2.30
CA LEU A 127 -11.79 -16.89 -2.76
C LEU A 127 -11.85 -17.83 -1.56
N LYS A 128 -12.38 -19.03 -1.78
CA LYS A 128 -12.55 -20.06 -0.74
C LYS A 128 -12.22 -21.43 -1.31
N ILE A 129 -11.41 -22.19 -0.58
CA ILE A 129 -11.29 -23.65 -0.72
C ILE A 129 -11.86 -24.34 0.52
N ASP A 130 -12.28 -25.57 0.39
CA ASP A 130 -12.84 -26.37 1.49
C ASP A 130 -11.75 -27.26 2.11
N GLU A 131 -10.72 -26.61 2.68
CA GLU A 131 -9.57 -27.25 3.32
C GLU A 131 -9.13 -26.47 4.57
N ALA A 132 -8.51 -27.18 5.52
CA ALA A 132 -7.86 -26.54 6.66
C ALA A 132 -6.51 -25.93 6.24
N THR A 133 -6.31 -24.67 6.53
CA THR A 133 -5.17 -23.89 6.03
C THR A 133 -4.45 -23.13 7.14
N PRO A 134 -3.15 -22.86 7.01
CA PRO A 134 -2.51 -21.81 7.78
C PRO A 134 -3.12 -20.45 7.42
N ALA A 135 -2.99 -19.44 8.29
CA ALA A 135 -3.45 -18.10 8.03
C ALA A 135 -2.38 -17.07 8.36
N LEU A 136 -2.31 -15.99 7.57
CA LEU A 136 -1.44 -14.84 7.89
C LEU A 136 -2.14 -13.92 8.89
N PRO A 137 -1.41 -13.41 9.89
CA PRO A 137 -1.94 -12.39 10.78
C PRO A 137 -2.17 -11.09 10.03
N ILE A 138 -3.31 -10.45 10.28
CA ILE A 138 -3.65 -9.14 9.71
C ILE A 138 -3.06 -8.05 10.58
N GLY A 139 -2.26 -7.17 9.97
CA GLY A 139 -1.64 -6.01 10.59
C GLY A 139 -2.44 -4.72 10.38
N LYS A 140 -1.72 -3.59 10.41
CA LYS A 140 -2.30 -2.26 10.20
C LYS A 140 -1.41 -1.44 9.26
N SER A 141 -1.95 -1.02 8.12
CA SER A 141 -1.24 -0.17 7.16
C SER A 141 -1.17 1.30 7.61
N GLU A 142 -2.09 1.75 8.45
CA GLU A 142 -2.15 3.14 8.96
C GLU A 142 -0.91 3.55 9.77
N GLN A 143 -0.09 2.58 10.19
CA GLN A 143 1.16 2.79 10.93
C GLN A 143 2.39 2.86 10.01
N LEU A 144 2.21 2.64 8.72
CA LEU A 144 3.32 2.67 7.78
C LEU A 144 3.66 4.11 7.40
N GLU A 145 4.96 4.37 7.29
CA GLU A 145 5.52 5.63 6.82
C GLU A 145 6.36 5.37 5.55
N VAL A 146 6.69 6.44 4.83
CA VAL A 146 7.66 6.35 3.74
C VAL A 146 8.99 5.85 4.28
N ALA A 147 9.66 4.98 3.52
CA ALA A 147 10.86 4.25 3.88
C ALA A 147 10.65 3.10 4.91
N THR A 148 9.42 2.79 5.34
CA THR A 148 9.17 1.58 6.14
C THR A 148 9.50 0.33 5.33
N PRO A 149 10.36 -0.60 5.85
CA PRO A 149 10.71 -1.83 5.18
C PRO A 149 9.52 -2.80 5.14
N VAL A 150 9.36 -3.47 3.99
CA VAL A 150 8.29 -4.42 3.72
C VAL A 150 8.79 -5.62 2.91
N VAL A 151 8.09 -6.73 3.03
CA VAL A 151 8.34 -7.96 2.28
C VAL A 151 7.06 -8.34 1.53
N SER A 152 7.16 -8.74 0.27
CA SER A 152 6.08 -9.45 -0.42
C SER A 152 6.53 -10.87 -0.77
N ILE A 153 5.56 -11.78 -0.89
CA ILE A 153 5.82 -13.17 -1.29
C ILE A 153 4.82 -13.51 -2.39
N GLY A 154 5.32 -13.91 -3.55
CA GLY A 154 4.48 -14.21 -4.70
C GLY A 154 5.07 -15.28 -5.60
N PHE A 155 4.41 -15.54 -6.72
CA PHE A 155 4.80 -16.53 -7.72
C PHE A 155 5.10 -15.85 -9.08
N PRO A 156 6.26 -15.13 -9.17
CA PRO A 156 6.61 -14.41 -10.39
C PRO A 156 6.78 -15.38 -11.55
N LEU A 157 6.16 -15.07 -12.71
CA LEU A 157 6.30 -15.84 -13.95
C LEU A 157 6.03 -17.34 -13.79
N ASP A 158 5.12 -17.71 -12.90
CA ASP A 158 4.77 -19.10 -12.55
C ASP A 158 5.91 -19.89 -11.88
N LEU A 159 6.97 -19.21 -11.41
CA LEU A 159 8.08 -19.80 -10.64
C LEU A 159 7.62 -20.16 -9.21
N PRO A 160 8.46 -20.86 -8.41
CA PRO A 160 8.19 -21.07 -6.99
C PRO A 160 8.03 -19.77 -6.20
N GLU A 161 7.48 -19.88 -4.99
CA GLU A 161 7.32 -18.76 -4.09
C GLU A 161 8.61 -17.97 -3.91
N THR A 162 8.55 -16.69 -4.20
CA THR A 162 9.70 -15.77 -4.22
C THR A 162 9.46 -14.61 -3.28
N PRO A 163 10.35 -14.35 -2.29
CA PRO A 163 10.26 -13.14 -1.48
C PRO A 163 10.89 -11.96 -2.21
N ASN A 164 10.21 -10.82 -2.18
CA ASN A 164 10.73 -9.51 -2.56
C ASN A 164 10.85 -8.64 -1.30
N PHE A 165 11.98 -7.96 -1.14
CA PHE A 165 12.22 -7.03 -0.05
C PHE A 165 12.41 -5.61 -0.58
N GLY A 166 11.76 -4.65 0.05
CA GLY A 166 11.86 -3.24 -0.30
C GLY A 166 11.25 -2.35 0.76
N MET A 167 10.72 -1.21 0.36
CA MET A 167 10.13 -0.24 1.28
C MET A 167 8.94 0.49 0.66
N VAL A 168 8.13 1.09 1.52
CA VAL A 168 7.09 2.03 1.12
C VAL A 168 7.75 3.26 0.52
N ALA A 169 7.43 3.59 -0.74
CA ALA A 169 7.98 4.72 -1.47
C ALA A 169 7.02 5.94 -1.46
N GLY A 170 5.76 5.75 -1.11
CA GLY A 170 4.77 6.82 -1.04
C GLY A 170 3.35 6.31 -0.82
N PHE A 171 2.45 7.27 -0.62
CA PHE A 171 1.02 7.05 -0.49
C PHE A 171 0.31 7.92 -1.50
N ASP A 172 -0.26 7.30 -2.53
CA ASP A 172 -0.79 8.00 -3.68
C ASP A 172 -2.31 7.86 -3.74
N ARG A 173 -2.99 8.94 -4.12
CA ARG A 173 -4.45 9.00 -4.35
C ARG A 173 -4.79 8.99 -5.81
N LYS A 174 -3.80 9.15 -6.69
CA LYS A 174 -3.96 9.16 -8.14
C LYS A 174 -2.69 8.71 -8.85
N TYR A 175 -2.85 8.15 -10.04
CA TYR A 175 -1.78 7.81 -10.96
C TYR A 175 -2.20 8.12 -12.39
N LEU A 176 -1.34 8.75 -13.18
CA LEU A 176 -1.60 9.17 -14.56
C LEU A 176 -2.96 9.87 -14.75
N GLY A 177 -3.31 10.77 -13.82
CA GLY A 177 -4.56 11.53 -13.87
C GLY A 177 -5.82 10.76 -13.43
N ARG A 178 -5.71 9.49 -13.06
CA ARG A 178 -6.82 8.67 -12.54
C ARG A 178 -6.75 8.59 -11.03
N TYR A 179 -7.87 8.84 -10.37
CA TYR A 179 -7.99 8.73 -8.93
C TYR A 179 -8.22 7.29 -8.51
N PHE A 180 -7.56 6.88 -7.44
CA PHE A 180 -7.83 5.63 -6.74
C PHE A 180 -9.06 5.78 -5.83
N SER A 181 -9.78 4.70 -5.63
CA SER A 181 -10.94 4.68 -4.71
C SER A 181 -10.51 4.81 -3.24
N THR A 182 -9.30 4.35 -2.91
CA THR A 182 -8.65 4.51 -1.62
C THR A 182 -7.16 4.81 -1.84
N THR A 183 -6.48 5.34 -0.83
CA THR A 183 -5.04 5.61 -0.90
C THR A 183 -4.28 4.32 -1.19
N HIS A 184 -3.45 4.31 -2.22
CA HIS A 184 -2.59 3.18 -2.55
C HIS A 184 -1.16 3.42 -2.04
N MET A 185 -0.53 2.35 -1.57
CA MET A 185 0.88 2.35 -1.19
C MET A 185 1.72 2.09 -2.44
N ARG A 186 2.55 3.06 -2.81
CA ARG A 186 3.58 2.87 -3.83
C ARG A 186 4.80 2.25 -3.17
N LEU A 187 5.33 1.20 -3.79
CA LEU A 187 6.41 0.38 -3.26
C LEU A 187 7.57 0.34 -4.26
N ASN A 188 8.80 0.36 -3.77
CA ASN A 188 9.98 0.10 -4.59
C ASN A 188 10.29 -1.41 -4.67
N LEU A 189 9.24 -2.22 -4.78
CA LEU A 189 9.31 -3.66 -4.98
C LEU A 189 9.14 -3.96 -6.47
N PRO A 190 9.99 -4.80 -7.07
CA PRO A 190 9.72 -5.34 -8.39
C PRO A 190 8.42 -6.17 -8.32
N SER A 191 7.62 -6.12 -9.37
CA SER A 191 6.41 -6.93 -9.46
C SER A 191 6.23 -7.46 -10.87
N GLN A 192 6.25 -8.76 -11.01
CA GLN A 192 6.14 -9.49 -12.25
C GLN A 192 4.72 -10.07 -12.43
N ARG A 193 4.43 -10.55 -13.64
CA ARG A 193 3.23 -11.35 -13.88
C ARG A 193 3.20 -12.53 -12.89
N GLY A 194 2.06 -12.78 -12.26
CA GLY A 194 1.88 -13.83 -11.24
C GLY A 194 1.96 -13.32 -9.79
N GLU A 195 2.44 -12.09 -9.55
CA GLU A 195 2.56 -11.53 -8.19
C GLU A 195 1.37 -10.66 -7.77
N ALA A 196 0.45 -10.35 -8.69
CA ALA A 196 -0.80 -9.69 -8.31
C ALA A 196 -1.57 -10.54 -7.29
N GLY A 197 -2.00 -9.92 -6.19
CA GLY A 197 -2.61 -10.58 -5.04
C GLY A 197 -1.62 -11.01 -3.94
N ALA A 198 -0.32 -10.81 -4.13
CA ALA A 198 0.69 -11.12 -3.12
C ALA A 198 0.46 -10.31 -1.83
N PRO A 199 0.63 -10.92 -0.64
CA PRO A 199 0.60 -10.20 0.61
C PRO A 199 1.79 -9.24 0.70
N LEU A 200 1.53 -8.01 1.16
CA LEU A 200 2.55 -7.09 1.63
C LEU A 200 2.68 -7.25 3.15
N LEU A 201 3.85 -7.63 3.62
CA LEU A 201 4.11 -7.97 5.01
C LEU A 201 5.00 -6.90 5.66
N ASN A 202 4.71 -6.55 6.90
CA ASN A 202 5.67 -5.83 7.74
C ASN A 202 6.76 -6.77 8.27
N MET A 203 7.77 -6.23 8.96
CA MET A 203 8.88 -7.02 9.49
C MET A 203 8.49 -7.95 10.65
N LYS A 204 7.23 -7.93 11.11
CA LYS A 204 6.68 -8.92 12.05
C LYS A 204 6.02 -10.10 11.33
N GLY A 205 5.83 -10.01 10.01
CA GLY A 205 5.11 -10.99 9.19
C GLY A 205 3.60 -10.80 9.19
N GLU A 206 3.10 -9.62 9.58
CA GLU A 206 1.69 -9.27 9.53
C GLU A 206 1.37 -8.63 8.18
N VAL A 207 0.21 -8.97 7.61
CA VAL A 207 -0.24 -8.43 6.33
C VAL A 207 -0.68 -6.98 6.52
N VAL A 208 -0.06 -6.06 5.79
CA VAL A 208 -0.37 -4.63 5.79
C VAL A 208 -0.94 -4.14 4.46
N GLY A 209 -0.94 -4.99 3.43
CA GLY A 209 -1.52 -4.66 2.14
C GLY A 209 -1.56 -5.83 1.17
N ILE A 210 -2.12 -5.59 -0.01
CA ILE A 210 -2.23 -6.55 -1.11
C ILE A 210 -1.67 -5.90 -2.37
N VAL A 211 -0.71 -6.53 -3.03
CA VAL A 211 -0.14 -6.06 -4.29
C VAL A 211 -1.21 -6.18 -5.39
N VAL A 212 -1.52 -5.07 -6.07
CA VAL A 212 -2.61 -5.04 -7.06
C VAL A 212 -2.16 -4.72 -8.48
N SER A 213 -1.06 -4.00 -8.65
CA SER A 213 -0.56 -3.63 -9.98
C SER A 213 0.93 -3.34 -9.97
N SER A 214 1.61 -3.67 -11.07
CA SER A 214 2.97 -3.21 -11.34
C SER A 214 2.96 -1.81 -11.97
N LEU A 215 4.02 -1.06 -11.75
CA LEU A 215 4.34 0.17 -12.46
C LEU A 215 5.21 -0.12 -13.69
N GLU A 216 5.44 0.90 -14.49
CA GLU A 216 6.26 0.79 -15.70
C GLU A 216 7.58 0.04 -15.45
N ASN A 217 7.93 -0.85 -16.37
CA ASN A 217 9.12 -1.70 -16.31
C ASN A 217 9.18 -2.66 -15.10
N ASN A 218 8.07 -2.90 -14.41
CA ASN A 218 7.99 -3.83 -13.26
C ASN A 218 8.98 -3.55 -12.11
N ALA A 219 9.57 -2.36 -12.07
CA ALA A 219 10.56 -1.99 -11.05
C ALA A 219 9.92 -1.53 -9.73
N ALA A 220 8.63 -1.23 -9.77
CA ALA A 220 7.84 -0.78 -8.64
C ALA A 220 6.41 -1.30 -8.77
N CYS A 221 5.64 -1.24 -7.68
CA CYS A 221 4.25 -1.67 -7.69
C CYS A 221 3.38 -0.81 -6.77
N TYR A 222 2.07 -0.99 -6.91
CA TYR A 222 1.08 -0.51 -5.97
C TYR A 222 0.48 -1.65 -5.16
N ALA A 223 0.26 -1.38 -3.87
CA ALA A 223 -0.55 -2.21 -3.00
C ALA A 223 -1.71 -1.41 -2.41
N VAL A 224 -2.85 -2.07 -2.24
CA VAL A 224 -3.95 -1.50 -1.46
C VAL A 224 -3.72 -1.76 0.02
N PRO A 225 -4.10 -0.83 0.91
CA PRO A 225 -4.07 -1.05 2.35
C PRO A 225 -4.91 -2.26 2.76
N ILE A 226 -4.46 -3.02 3.74
CA ILE A 226 -5.20 -4.20 4.20
C ILE A 226 -6.58 -3.83 4.75
N GLU A 227 -6.72 -2.64 5.33
CA GLU A 227 -7.99 -2.13 5.84
C GLU A 227 -9.06 -2.00 4.75
N ALA A 228 -8.65 -1.81 3.48
CA ALA A 228 -9.60 -1.78 2.37
C ALA A 228 -10.22 -3.17 2.13
N ALA A 229 -9.41 -4.22 2.13
CA ALA A 229 -9.89 -5.60 2.02
C ALA A 229 -10.73 -6.02 3.25
N GLU A 230 -10.27 -5.64 4.46
CA GLU A 230 -11.02 -5.93 5.70
C GLU A 230 -12.38 -5.21 5.76
N LYS A 231 -12.46 -3.98 5.21
CA LYS A 231 -13.75 -3.27 5.06
C LYS A 231 -14.71 -4.05 4.18
N ILE A 232 -14.26 -4.50 3.02
CA ILE A 232 -15.07 -5.28 2.08
C ILE A 232 -15.47 -6.63 2.66
N ARG A 233 -14.55 -7.31 3.36
CA ARG A 233 -14.87 -8.54 4.11
C ARG A 233 -15.91 -8.29 5.19
N GLY A 234 -15.79 -7.20 5.94
CA GLY A 234 -16.77 -6.82 6.96
C GLY A 234 -18.17 -6.58 6.39
N ASP A 235 -18.26 -5.92 5.24
CA ASP A 235 -19.52 -5.74 4.52
C ASP A 235 -20.10 -7.10 4.09
N PHE A 236 -19.28 -7.95 3.50
CA PHE A 236 -19.70 -9.29 3.05
C PHE A 236 -20.21 -10.13 4.21
N MET A 237 -19.54 -10.13 5.36
CA MET A 237 -19.99 -10.87 6.55
C MET A 237 -21.32 -10.37 7.11
N ARG A 238 -21.63 -9.06 6.94
CA ARG A 238 -22.88 -8.45 7.42
C ARG A 238 -24.03 -8.55 6.43
N PHE A 239 -23.73 -8.47 5.13
CA PHE A 239 -24.75 -8.25 4.10
C PHE A 239 -24.69 -9.26 2.95
N GLY A 240 -23.65 -10.11 2.86
CA GLY A 240 -23.41 -11.01 1.73
C GLY A 240 -22.85 -10.33 0.48
N GLU A 241 -22.55 -9.03 0.54
CA GLU A 241 -22.06 -8.22 -0.58
C GLU A 241 -21.22 -7.03 -0.09
N ALA A 242 -20.38 -6.45 -0.96
CA ALA A 242 -19.73 -5.18 -0.69
C ALA A 242 -20.74 -4.03 -0.76
N ARG A 243 -20.75 -3.17 0.26
CA ARG A 243 -21.67 -2.02 0.34
C ARG A 243 -20.93 -0.71 0.46
N HIS A 244 -20.68 -0.07 -0.67
CA HIS A 244 -20.08 1.26 -0.70
C HIS A 244 -21.10 2.32 -0.38
N GLY A 245 -20.89 3.02 0.73
CA GLY A 245 -21.75 4.11 1.16
C GLY A 245 -21.53 5.38 0.36
N TRP A 246 -22.57 6.17 0.24
CA TRP A 246 -22.58 7.45 -0.41
C TRP A 246 -23.37 8.48 0.42
N VAL A 247 -22.86 9.71 0.50
CA VAL A 247 -23.45 10.79 1.27
C VAL A 247 -23.91 11.98 0.42
N GLY A 248 -23.47 12.05 -0.85
CA GLY A 248 -23.93 13.07 -1.80
C GLY A 248 -23.28 14.44 -1.62
N ILE A 249 -21.96 14.47 -1.41
CA ILE A 249 -21.15 15.69 -1.33
C ILE A 249 -20.20 15.77 -2.51
N ASN A 250 -19.99 16.99 -3.02
CA ASN A 250 -18.91 17.34 -3.94
C ASN A 250 -17.99 18.35 -3.29
N VAL A 251 -16.69 18.17 -3.46
CA VAL A 251 -15.68 19.06 -2.91
C VAL A 251 -14.74 19.57 -4.00
N SER A 252 -14.19 20.74 -3.80
CA SER A 252 -13.08 21.29 -4.59
C SER A 252 -12.05 21.94 -3.68
N MET A 253 -10.97 22.44 -4.29
CA MET A 253 -9.93 23.16 -3.59
C MET A 253 -10.50 24.47 -3.02
N ALA A 254 -10.44 24.64 -1.70
CA ALA A 254 -10.81 25.87 -1.02
C ALA A 254 -9.86 27.01 -1.37
N ARG A 255 -10.37 28.21 -1.52
CA ARG A 255 -9.55 29.40 -1.77
C ARG A 255 -8.70 29.80 -0.57
N GLN A 256 -9.17 29.49 0.63
CA GLN A 256 -8.47 29.75 1.88
C GLN A 256 -8.50 28.50 2.76
N PRO A 257 -7.34 28.00 3.23
CA PRO A 257 -7.31 26.87 4.14
C PRO A 257 -7.90 27.26 5.49
N VAL A 258 -8.69 26.38 6.08
CA VAL A 258 -9.25 26.51 7.41
C VAL A 258 -8.90 25.27 8.21
N GLU A 259 -8.29 25.46 9.39
CA GLU A 259 -7.85 24.37 10.29
C GLU A 259 -7.13 23.20 9.57
N GLY A 260 -6.30 23.51 8.58
CA GLY A 260 -5.50 22.51 7.88
C GLY A 260 -6.24 21.72 6.80
N SER A 261 -7.47 22.08 6.43
CA SER A 261 -8.18 21.49 5.29
C SER A 261 -8.37 22.49 4.14
N LEU A 262 -8.17 21.97 2.92
CA LEU A 262 -8.42 22.66 1.65
C LEU A 262 -9.66 22.12 0.91
N ALA A 263 -10.45 21.26 1.54
CA ALA A 263 -11.61 20.62 0.91
C ALA A 263 -12.89 21.44 1.18
N GLU A 264 -13.27 22.30 0.26
CA GLU A 264 -14.51 23.09 0.33
C GLU A 264 -15.66 22.33 -0.37
N MET A 265 -16.82 22.24 0.27
CA MET A 265 -18.03 21.71 -0.32
C MET A 265 -18.59 22.68 -1.35
N THR A 266 -18.56 22.30 -2.62
CA THR A 266 -19.02 23.15 -3.73
C THR A 266 -20.47 22.98 -4.04
N GLN A 267 -20.97 21.76 -3.90
CA GLN A 267 -22.35 21.43 -4.21
C GLN A 267 -22.85 20.35 -3.27
N ILE A 268 -24.02 20.57 -2.72
CA ILE A 268 -24.81 19.54 -2.05
C ILE A 268 -25.97 19.21 -2.99
N MET A 269 -25.99 17.97 -3.46
CA MET A 269 -27.09 17.54 -4.36
C MET A 269 -28.38 17.43 -3.57
N GLU A 270 -29.47 17.91 -4.16
CA GLU A 270 -30.81 17.79 -3.57
C GLU A 270 -31.16 16.30 -3.33
N ASP A 271 -32.02 16.05 -2.33
CA ASP A 271 -32.46 14.71 -1.92
C ASP A 271 -31.34 13.73 -1.48
N THR A 272 -30.13 14.24 -1.20
CA THR A 272 -29.02 13.42 -0.71
C THR A 272 -28.99 13.32 0.82
N PRO A 273 -28.30 12.32 1.37
CA PRO A 273 -28.08 12.25 2.81
C PRO A 273 -27.45 13.52 3.40
N ALA A 274 -26.47 14.11 2.71
CA ALA A 274 -25.82 15.34 3.14
C ALA A 274 -26.79 16.53 3.18
N ALA A 275 -27.64 16.72 2.15
CA ALA A 275 -28.65 17.78 2.13
C ALA A 275 -29.61 17.66 3.33
N ARG A 276 -30.09 16.46 3.61
CA ARG A 276 -31.01 16.20 4.74
C ARG A 276 -30.35 16.40 6.11
N SER A 277 -29.05 16.31 6.21
CA SER A 277 -28.31 16.48 7.47
C SER A 277 -28.05 17.95 7.83
N GLY A 278 -28.27 18.90 6.91
CA GLY A 278 -28.00 20.32 7.11
C GLY A 278 -26.57 20.77 6.75
N ILE A 279 -25.80 19.95 6.08
CA ILE A 279 -24.53 20.32 5.44
C ILE A 279 -24.82 21.29 4.29
N LYS A 280 -23.98 22.31 4.08
CA LYS A 280 -24.19 23.38 3.09
C LYS A 280 -22.96 23.53 2.19
N ALA A 281 -23.17 24.06 1.00
CA ALA A 281 -22.10 24.56 0.17
C ALA A 281 -21.34 25.69 0.88
N GLY A 282 -20.02 25.74 0.72
CA GLY A 282 -19.11 26.65 1.43
C GLY A 282 -18.63 26.09 2.79
N ASP A 283 -19.13 24.95 3.26
CA ASP A 283 -18.55 24.28 4.42
C ASP A 283 -17.17 23.70 4.06
N ILE A 284 -16.18 23.88 4.94
CA ILE A 284 -14.87 23.23 4.77
C ILE A 284 -14.91 21.86 5.47
N LEU A 285 -14.66 20.81 4.73
CA LEU A 285 -14.72 19.44 5.21
C LEU A 285 -13.45 19.08 5.98
N LEU A 286 -13.59 18.71 7.23
CA LEU A 286 -12.46 18.35 8.13
C LEU A 286 -12.33 16.84 8.33
N GLN A 287 -13.46 16.12 8.35
CA GLN A 287 -13.46 14.69 8.66
C GLN A 287 -14.72 14.00 8.15
N VAL A 288 -14.59 12.78 7.65
CA VAL A 288 -15.69 11.90 7.30
C VAL A 288 -15.48 10.55 8.00
N GLY A 289 -16.40 10.16 8.87
CA GLY A 289 -16.22 8.99 9.71
C GLY A 289 -14.95 9.10 10.56
N ARG A 290 -14.03 8.16 10.39
CA ARG A 290 -12.73 8.15 11.08
C ARG A 290 -11.61 8.83 10.30
N LYS A 291 -11.81 9.15 9.02
CA LYS A 291 -10.78 9.69 8.14
C LYS A 291 -10.78 11.22 8.16
N LYS A 292 -9.63 11.82 8.44
CA LYS A 292 -9.39 13.26 8.30
C LYS A 292 -9.31 13.61 6.81
N VAL A 293 -9.78 14.81 6.48
CA VAL A 293 -9.74 15.38 5.15
C VAL A 293 -8.89 16.63 5.18
N THR A 294 -7.80 16.64 4.45
CA THR A 294 -6.87 17.79 4.34
C THR A 294 -6.85 18.36 2.93
N GLN A 295 -7.10 17.50 1.94
CA GLN A 295 -7.15 17.81 0.51
C GLN A 295 -8.47 17.28 -0.07
N PRO A 296 -8.99 17.84 -1.17
CA PRO A 296 -10.19 17.33 -1.82
C PRO A 296 -10.11 15.83 -2.17
N GLU A 297 -8.95 15.36 -2.56
CA GLU A 297 -8.70 13.95 -2.92
C GLU A 297 -8.89 12.99 -1.75
N ASP A 298 -8.75 13.46 -0.50
CA ASP A 298 -8.95 12.64 0.71
C ASP A 298 -10.39 12.19 0.85
N VAL A 299 -11.33 12.87 0.20
CA VAL A 299 -12.77 12.53 0.25
C VAL A 299 -13.05 11.18 -0.39
N LEU A 300 -12.33 10.82 -1.46
CA LEU A 300 -12.48 9.50 -2.09
C LEU A 300 -12.06 8.39 -1.11
N ASP A 301 -10.88 8.55 -0.48
CA ASP A 301 -10.40 7.62 0.54
C ASP A 301 -11.37 7.53 1.72
N ALA A 302 -11.83 8.67 2.24
CA ALA A 302 -12.78 8.70 3.35
C ALA A 302 -14.13 8.05 2.97
N SER A 303 -14.62 8.29 1.76
CA SER A 303 -15.88 7.73 1.25
C SER A 303 -15.80 6.22 1.03
N PHE A 304 -14.64 5.70 0.67
CA PHE A 304 -14.45 4.26 0.49
C PHE A 304 -14.78 3.47 1.75
N PHE A 305 -14.42 4.01 2.93
CA PHE A 305 -14.64 3.34 4.22
C PHE A 305 -16.05 3.54 4.81
N ILE A 306 -16.95 4.16 4.07
CA ILE A 306 -18.37 4.27 4.45
C ILE A 306 -19.11 3.02 3.94
N THR A 307 -19.91 2.42 4.81
CA THR A 307 -20.86 1.36 4.44
C THR A 307 -22.26 1.94 4.26
N ALA A 308 -22.95 1.56 3.19
CA ALA A 308 -24.33 1.97 2.98
C ALA A 308 -25.25 1.40 4.06
N GLY A 309 -26.03 2.26 4.70
CA GLY A 309 -26.86 1.94 5.85
C GLY A 309 -26.29 2.42 7.19
N ASP A 310 -25.00 2.77 7.24
CA ASP A 310 -24.38 3.28 8.47
C ASP A 310 -24.64 4.79 8.65
N VAL A 311 -24.70 5.25 9.89
CA VAL A 311 -24.69 6.67 10.25
C VAL A 311 -23.26 7.14 10.41
N VAL A 312 -22.86 8.11 9.60
CA VAL A 312 -21.49 8.59 9.50
C VAL A 312 -21.38 10.00 10.07
N PRO A 313 -20.51 10.25 11.04
CA PRO A 313 -20.23 11.62 11.47
C PRO A 313 -19.42 12.34 10.40
N VAL A 314 -19.91 13.50 9.95
CA VAL A 314 -19.25 14.41 9.02
C VAL A 314 -18.96 15.71 9.74
N THR A 315 -17.68 16.04 9.89
CA THR A 315 -17.26 17.26 10.60
C THR A 315 -16.78 18.30 9.60
N VAL A 316 -17.31 19.49 9.77
CA VAL A 316 -17.02 20.63 8.90
C VAL A 316 -16.67 21.88 9.70
N MET A 317 -16.05 22.86 9.05
CA MET A 317 -15.93 24.22 9.52
C MET A 317 -16.87 25.11 8.72
N ARG A 318 -17.80 25.81 9.39
CA ARG A 318 -18.70 26.80 8.82
C ARG A 318 -18.40 28.17 9.44
N GLY A 319 -17.77 29.07 8.68
CA GLY A 319 -17.16 30.25 9.26
C GLY A 319 -16.13 29.86 10.33
N ASN A 320 -16.34 30.28 11.58
CA ASN A 320 -15.46 29.96 12.70
C ASN A 320 -16.03 28.87 13.62
N GLN A 321 -17.06 28.15 13.19
CA GLN A 321 -17.71 27.11 14.00
C GLN A 321 -17.42 25.74 13.44
N LYS A 322 -16.90 24.86 14.27
CA LYS A 322 -16.75 23.43 13.99
C LYS A 322 -18.07 22.73 14.28
N LEU A 323 -18.66 22.12 13.26
CA LEU A 323 -19.95 21.42 13.34
C LEU A 323 -19.77 19.97 12.96
N THR A 324 -20.51 19.08 13.61
CA THR A 324 -20.53 17.65 13.26
C THR A 324 -21.98 17.26 12.97
N PHE A 325 -22.18 16.67 11.80
CA PHE A 325 -23.47 16.19 11.33
C PHE A 325 -23.49 14.67 11.28
N SER A 326 -24.58 14.05 11.73
CA SER A 326 -24.80 12.62 11.56
C SER A 326 -25.50 12.37 10.23
N VAL A 327 -24.82 11.73 9.28
CA VAL A 327 -25.30 11.51 7.91
C VAL A 327 -25.61 10.04 7.72
N GLN A 328 -26.85 9.70 7.39
CA GLN A 328 -27.26 8.32 7.03
C GLN A 328 -26.78 8.00 5.61
N ALA A 329 -25.71 7.21 5.48
CA ALA A 329 -25.19 6.84 4.17
C ALA A 329 -26.17 5.91 3.41
N THR A 330 -26.24 6.10 2.09
CA THR A 330 -27.06 5.25 1.21
C THR A 330 -26.17 4.57 0.16
N MET A 331 -26.72 3.62 -0.58
CA MET A 331 -26.07 3.13 -1.80
C MET A 331 -26.02 4.26 -2.82
N HIS A 332 -24.90 4.35 -3.57
CA HIS A 332 -24.80 5.32 -4.65
C HIS A 332 -25.89 5.06 -5.70
N PRO A 333 -26.61 6.09 -6.19
CA PRO A 333 -27.72 5.93 -7.14
C PRO A 333 -27.34 5.09 -8.37
N ALA A 334 -26.15 5.28 -8.91
CA ALA A 334 -25.69 4.53 -10.08
C ALA A 334 -25.32 3.07 -9.79
N SER A 335 -25.10 2.68 -8.54
CA SER A 335 -24.92 1.25 -8.19
C SER A 335 -26.21 0.44 -8.36
N ARG A 336 -27.37 1.10 -8.34
CA ARG A 336 -28.68 0.48 -8.54
C ARG A 336 -28.98 0.17 -10.02
N THR A 337 -28.27 0.79 -10.96
CA THR A 337 -28.49 0.63 -12.39
C THR A 337 -27.51 -0.31 -13.08
N GLY A 338 -26.62 -0.99 -12.32
CA GLY A 338 -25.61 -1.87 -12.90
C GLY A 338 -24.47 -1.13 -13.66
N LEU A 339 -24.52 0.20 -13.70
CA LEU A 339 -23.45 1.02 -14.25
C LEU A 339 -22.37 1.23 -13.20
N LEU A 340 -21.32 0.42 -13.25
CA LEU A 340 -20.08 0.66 -12.53
C LEU A 340 -19.45 1.95 -13.06
N LEU A 341 -19.42 2.94 -12.19
CA LEU A 341 -19.08 4.31 -12.53
C LEU A 341 -17.62 4.56 -12.77
N ALA A 342 -17.36 5.19 -13.88
CA ALA A 342 -16.34 6.21 -13.95
C ALA A 342 -16.67 7.36 -12.97
N ALA A 343 -15.68 7.87 -12.23
CA ALA A 343 -15.84 9.05 -11.38
C ALA A 343 -16.40 10.22 -12.20
N PRO A 344 -17.20 11.13 -11.61
CA PRO A 344 -17.73 12.30 -12.31
C PRO A 344 -16.57 13.11 -12.91
N GLY A 345 -16.57 13.26 -14.23
CA GLY A 345 -15.49 13.96 -14.98
C GLY A 345 -14.58 13.06 -15.80
N THR A 346 -14.75 11.74 -15.78
CA THR A 346 -14.04 10.85 -16.70
C THR A 346 -14.90 10.64 -17.93
N PRO A 347 -14.43 10.98 -19.17
CA PRO A 347 -15.16 10.63 -20.39
C PRO A 347 -15.32 9.12 -20.45
N ALA A 348 -16.50 8.64 -20.83
CA ALA A 348 -16.81 7.23 -20.98
C ALA A 348 -15.69 6.55 -21.82
N MET A 349 -14.92 5.68 -21.20
CA MET A 349 -13.97 4.86 -21.92
C MET A 349 -14.75 3.85 -22.72
N ASN A 350 -14.72 4.01 -24.03
CA ASN A 350 -15.02 2.98 -25.00
C ASN A 350 -14.24 1.72 -24.58
N GLN A 351 -14.90 0.61 -24.37
CA GLN A 351 -14.30 -0.70 -24.11
C GLN A 351 -13.60 -1.17 -25.40
N GLN A 352 -12.50 -0.55 -25.73
CA GLN A 352 -11.56 -1.13 -26.68
C GLN A 352 -10.33 -1.53 -25.88
N ALA A 353 -10.18 -2.84 -25.71
CA ALA A 353 -8.95 -3.46 -25.26
C ALA A 353 -7.76 -2.80 -25.99
N ILE A 354 -6.79 -2.30 -25.23
CA ILE A 354 -5.52 -1.86 -25.79
C ILE A 354 -4.81 -3.15 -26.21
N PRO A 355 -4.63 -3.39 -27.53
CA PRO A 355 -3.79 -4.51 -27.95
C PRO A 355 -2.35 -4.17 -27.63
N LEU A 356 -1.69 -5.02 -26.89
CA LEU A 356 -0.24 -5.07 -26.76
C LEU A 356 0.36 -5.46 -28.13
N SER A 357 0.64 -4.47 -28.98
CA SER A 357 1.56 -4.59 -30.09
C SER A 357 2.38 -3.31 -30.17
N LEU A 358 3.46 -3.26 -29.44
CA LEU A 358 4.58 -2.38 -29.76
C LEU A 358 5.25 -2.92 -31.02
N ARG A 359 4.90 -2.37 -32.16
CA ARG A 359 5.75 -2.45 -33.34
C ARG A 359 6.92 -1.48 -33.16
N SER A 360 8.09 -2.06 -33.09
CA SER A 360 9.34 -1.36 -33.26
C SER A 360 9.48 -0.95 -34.74
N ASP A 361 9.16 0.27 -35.08
CA ASP A 361 9.60 0.89 -36.34
C ASP A 361 10.93 1.61 -36.06
N VAL A 362 12.01 0.88 -36.27
CA VAL A 362 13.35 1.47 -36.46
C VAL A 362 13.55 1.58 -37.96
N PRO A 363 13.73 2.78 -38.56
CA PRO A 363 14.08 2.91 -39.95
C PRO A 363 15.55 2.51 -40.14
N PRO A 364 15.91 1.88 -41.27
CA PRO A 364 17.30 1.55 -41.58
C PRO A 364 18.08 2.84 -41.88
N THR A 365 19.17 3.00 -41.18
CA THR A 365 20.21 4.00 -41.53
C THR A 365 21.03 3.56 -42.77
N PRO A 366 21.51 4.50 -43.58
CA PRO A 366 22.15 4.24 -44.87
C PRO A 366 23.54 3.61 -44.79
#